data_7c3c854162cd64eed88ab0c0955c1220
#
_entry.id   7c3c854162cd64eed88ab0c0955c1220
#
_cell.length_a   1.000
_cell.length_b   1.000
_cell.length_c   1.000
_cell.angle_alpha   90.00
_cell.angle_beta   90.00
_cell.angle_gamma   90.00
#
_symmetry.space_group_name_H-M   'P 1'
#
loop_
_entity.id
_entity.type
_entity.pdbx_description
1 polymer ?
#
loop_
_entity_poly.entity_id
_entity_poly.type
_entity_poly.pdbx_seq_one_letter_code
_entity_poly.pdbx_strand_id
1 'polypeptide(L)'
;EMCIRDRDLPPGDGVVWVYPVFMQSGVTVTETLPELLRALYAGSGQHPELVFKPVWGAGCGGVGFRAAALQKELEGEASLLVVAHGVTGREAAPEPAQFLQQLKFRLPEGTDMALAYFGAFPSVEKVLPGLKGQKVVVLPFLIGKGKHMREDMPSSELAARHGKTLKILPPFGAFYLQAEREYWKTGM
;
A
#
# COMPACT_ATOMS: atom_id res chain seq x y z
N GLU A 1 12.69 7.49 8.82
CA GLU A 1 13.34 6.82 9.96
C GLU A 1 12.27 6.30 10.90
N MET A 2 12.32 5.01 11.17
CA MET A 2 11.47 4.37 12.17
C MET A 2 12.17 4.57 13.53
N CYS A 3 11.65 5.47 14.37
CA CYS A 3 12.18 5.71 15.71
C CYS A 3 11.41 4.87 16.72
N ILE A 4 11.82 3.63 16.92
CA ILE A 4 11.42 2.84 18.10
C ILE A 4 12.49 3.07 19.16
N ARG A 5 12.07 3.46 20.36
CA ARG A 5 12.96 3.62 21.51
C ARG A 5 12.73 2.47 22.46
N ASP A 6 13.78 2.04 23.16
CA ASP A 6 13.72 0.98 24.18
C ASP A 6 12.65 1.21 25.25
N ARG A 7 12.47 2.48 25.68
CA ARG A 7 11.43 2.90 26.62
C ARG A 7 9.99 2.74 26.11
N ASP A 8 9.83 2.61 24.80
CA ASP A 8 8.53 2.49 24.13
C ASP A 8 8.15 1.01 23.90
N LEU A 9 9.04 0.09 24.29
CA LEU A 9 8.77 -1.34 24.19
C LEU A 9 7.89 -1.79 25.36
N PRO A 10 6.85 -2.61 25.12
CA PRO A 10 6.11 -3.24 26.18
C PRO A 10 7.03 -4.20 26.97
N PRO A 11 6.84 -4.39 28.29
CA PRO A 11 7.60 -5.36 29.07
C PRO A 11 7.43 -6.76 28.47
N GLY A 12 8.55 -7.47 28.32
CA GLY A 12 8.65 -8.62 27.44
C GLY A 12 9.13 -9.91 28.04
N ASP A 13 8.46 -10.45 29.07
CA ASP A 13 8.65 -11.84 29.54
C ASP A 13 7.54 -12.77 29.04
N GLY A 14 7.13 -12.65 27.78
CA GLY A 14 6.04 -13.43 27.23
C GLY A 14 5.92 -13.28 25.73
N VAL A 15 4.69 -13.24 25.21
CA VAL A 15 4.41 -13.05 23.76
C VAL A 15 4.13 -11.58 23.50
N VAL A 16 4.90 -11.01 22.57
CA VAL A 16 4.67 -9.64 22.05
C VAL A 16 4.11 -9.73 20.63
N TRP A 17 2.90 -9.25 20.46
CA TRP A 17 2.23 -9.19 19.17
C TRP A 17 2.64 -7.93 18.40
N VAL A 18 3.24 -8.11 17.22
CA VAL A 18 3.68 -7.02 16.37
C VAL A 18 2.72 -6.85 15.20
N TYR A 19 2.12 -5.67 15.10
CA TYR A 19 1.19 -5.31 14.00
C TYR A 19 1.87 -4.32 13.05
N PRO A 20 2.48 -4.79 11.95
CA PRO A 20 3.16 -3.90 11.02
C PRO A 20 2.16 -3.03 10.26
N VAL A 21 2.22 -1.71 10.47
CA VAL A 21 1.36 -0.74 9.77
C VAL A 21 2.00 -0.40 8.41
N PHE A 22 2.04 -1.39 7.53
CA PHE A 22 2.60 -1.31 6.18
C PHE A 22 1.61 -1.85 5.16
N MET A 23 1.71 -1.38 3.92
CA MET A 23 0.87 -1.89 2.83
C MET A 23 1.43 -3.17 2.21
N GLN A 24 2.72 -3.44 2.36
CA GLN A 24 3.41 -4.56 1.72
C GLN A 24 4.38 -5.22 2.69
N SER A 25 4.54 -6.54 2.58
CA SER A 25 5.53 -7.34 3.30
C SER A 25 6.92 -7.27 2.63
N GLY A 26 7.46 -6.06 2.53
CA GLY A 26 8.83 -5.85 2.01
C GLY A 26 9.91 -6.09 3.05
N VAL A 27 11.18 -5.91 2.64
CA VAL A 27 12.40 -6.11 3.47
C VAL A 27 12.30 -5.47 4.86
N THR A 28 11.75 -4.26 4.92
CA THR A 28 11.56 -3.57 6.21
C THR A 28 10.72 -4.38 7.20
N VAL A 29 9.68 -5.05 6.72
CA VAL A 29 8.78 -5.84 7.58
C VAL A 29 9.32 -7.25 7.83
N THR A 30 9.90 -7.88 6.81
CA THR A 30 10.31 -9.30 6.89
C THR A 30 11.70 -9.51 7.49
N GLU A 31 12.58 -8.51 7.40
CA GLU A 31 13.96 -8.61 7.84
C GLU A 31 14.29 -7.51 8.88
N THR A 32 14.25 -6.23 8.48
CA THR A 32 14.76 -5.12 9.32
C THR A 32 14.01 -4.96 10.63
N LEU A 33 12.68 -4.98 10.61
CA LEU A 33 11.86 -4.79 11.81
C LEU A 33 12.02 -5.94 12.83
N PRO A 34 11.99 -7.22 12.42
CA PRO A 34 12.27 -8.33 13.31
C PRO A 34 13.66 -8.27 13.94
N GLU A 35 14.69 -7.95 13.17
CA GLU A 35 16.07 -7.83 13.68
C GLU A 35 16.20 -6.69 14.68
N LEU A 36 15.65 -5.52 14.34
CA LEU A 36 15.66 -4.35 15.21
C LEU A 36 14.97 -4.64 16.56
N LEU A 37 13.78 -5.23 16.53
CA LEU A 37 13.03 -5.54 17.76
C LEU A 37 13.77 -6.55 18.62
N ARG A 38 14.34 -7.62 18.03
CA ARG A 38 15.15 -8.58 18.78
C ARG A 38 16.36 -7.93 19.44
N ALA A 39 17.06 -7.06 18.71
CA ALA A 39 18.22 -6.34 19.23
C ALA A 39 17.84 -5.40 20.40
N LEU A 40 16.73 -4.69 20.27
CA LEU A 40 16.23 -3.78 21.31
C LEU A 40 15.84 -4.54 22.58
N TYR A 41 15.12 -5.66 22.46
CA TYR A 41 14.75 -6.49 23.61
C TYR A 41 15.99 -7.12 24.28
N ALA A 42 16.91 -7.66 23.49
CA ALA A 42 18.16 -8.19 24.01
C ALA A 42 18.99 -7.14 24.77
N GLY A 43 19.03 -5.90 24.27
CA GLY A 43 19.68 -4.76 24.92
C GLY A 43 19.06 -4.38 26.27
N SER A 44 17.77 -4.66 26.45
CA SER A 44 17.07 -4.47 27.73
C SER A 44 17.08 -5.70 28.65
N GLY A 45 17.76 -6.76 28.24
CA GLY A 45 17.81 -8.03 28.99
C GLY A 45 16.53 -8.86 28.93
N GLN A 46 15.64 -8.57 27.97
CA GLN A 46 14.35 -9.24 27.77
C GLN A 46 14.39 -10.10 26.50
N HIS A 47 13.67 -11.19 26.48
CA HIS A 47 13.65 -12.12 25.34
C HIS A 47 12.23 -12.64 25.05
N PRO A 48 11.29 -11.75 24.66
CA PRO A 48 9.91 -12.18 24.36
C PRO A 48 9.86 -13.01 23.08
N GLU A 49 8.83 -13.83 22.97
CA GLU A 49 8.41 -14.37 21.69
C GLU A 49 7.75 -13.25 20.85
N LEU A 50 8.35 -12.90 19.70
CA LEU A 50 7.80 -11.90 18.79
C LEU A 50 6.90 -12.57 17.74
N VAL A 51 5.60 -12.31 17.81
CA VAL A 51 4.61 -12.82 16.85
C VAL A 51 4.17 -11.71 15.91
N PHE A 52 4.63 -11.78 14.66
CA PHE A 52 4.29 -10.80 13.63
C PHE A 52 2.94 -11.12 12.98
N LYS A 53 2.06 -10.15 12.97
CA LYS A 53 0.80 -10.21 12.23
C LYS A 53 1.01 -9.79 10.77
N PRO A 54 0.12 -10.20 9.85
CA PRO A 54 0.16 -9.72 8.47
C PRO A 54 0.15 -8.20 8.40
N VAL A 55 0.77 -7.66 7.36
CA VAL A 55 0.73 -6.22 7.06
C VAL A 55 -0.71 -5.78 6.74
N TRP A 56 -1.00 -4.51 6.90
CA TRP A 56 -2.33 -3.97 6.62
C TRP A 56 -2.80 -4.23 5.19
N GLY A 57 -1.90 -4.15 4.22
CA GLY A 57 -2.23 -4.42 2.83
C GLY A 57 -2.67 -5.86 2.55
N ALA A 58 -2.28 -6.83 3.37
CA ALA A 58 -2.71 -8.22 3.26
C ALA A 58 -4.18 -8.42 3.69
N GLY A 59 -4.66 -7.59 4.61
CA GLY A 59 -6.02 -7.73 5.18
C GLY A 59 -7.14 -7.34 4.22
N CYS A 60 -6.89 -6.52 3.22
CA CYS A 60 -7.81 -6.06 2.16
C CYS A 60 -9.25 -5.72 2.61
N GLY A 61 -9.50 -5.58 3.92
CA GLY A 61 -10.82 -5.34 4.50
C GLY A 61 -11.51 -4.08 3.97
N GLY A 62 -10.74 -3.09 3.54
CA GLY A 62 -11.24 -1.85 2.94
C GLY A 62 -11.55 -1.91 1.44
N VAL A 63 -11.33 -3.05 0.76
CA VAL A 63 -11.48 -3.14 -0.71
C VAL A 63 -12.93 -2.90 -1.15
N GLY A 64 -13.91 -3.43 -0.41
CA GLY A 64 -15.32 -3.24 -0.73
C GLY A 64 -15.75 -1.77 -0.70
N PHE A 65 -15.38 -1.07 0.34
CA PHE A 65 -15.67 0.37 0.47
C PHE A 65 -14.98 1.20 -0.62
N ARG A 66 -13.75 0.80 -1.00
CA ARG A 66 -13.00 1.44 -2.07
C ARG A 66 -13.56 1.19 -3.45
N ALA A 67 -14.04 -0.01 -3.71
CA ALA A 67 -14.64 -0.33 -5.01
C ALA A 67 -15.80 0.63 -5.33
N ALA A 68 -16.68 0.89 -4.37
CA ALA A 68 -17.78 1.84 -4.57
C ALA A 68 -17.31 3.28 -4.88
N ALA A 69 -16.26 3.75 -4.19
CA ALA A 69 -15.65 5.04 -4.48
C ALA A 69 -14.95 5.07 -5.84
N LEU A 70 -14.24 3.98 -6.19
CA LEU A 70 -13.56 3.85 -7.47
C LEU A 70 -14.53 3.77 -8.65
N GLN A 71 -15.69 3.14 -8.50
CA GLN A 71 -16.71 3.08 -9.57
C GLN A 71 -17.07 4.48 -10.07
N LYS A 72 -17.28 5.44 -9.15
CA LYS A 72 -17.57 6.83 -9.52
C LYS A 72 -16.43 7.51 -10.27
N GLU A 73 -15.19 7.16 -9.92
CA GLU A 73 -14.01 7.72 -10.58
C GLU A 73 -13.74 7.12 -11.96
N LEU A 74 -14.18 5.88 -12.15
CA LEU A 74 -13.99 5.09 -13.38
C LEU A 74 -15.17 5.20 -14.34
N GLU A 75 -16.10 6.13 -14.13
CA GLU A 75 -17.17 6.39 -15.07
C GLU A 75 -16.61 6.79 -16.45
N GLY A 76 -17.23 6.25 -17.50
CA GLY A 76 -16.76 6.37 -18.87
C GLY A 76 -15.61 5.42 -19.19
N GLU A 77 -14.79 5.78 -20.19
CA GLU A 77 -13.63 4.99 -20.65
C GLU A 77 -12.38 5.28 -19.81
N ALA A 78 -12.47 5.20 -18.49
CA ALA A 78 -11.33 5.40 -17.61
C ALA A 78 -10.64 4.07 -17.27
N SER A 79 -9.31 4.09 -17.19
CA SER A 79 -8.51 2.96 -16.71
C SER A 79 -8.05 3.17 -15.27
N LEU A 80 -7.87 2.10 -14.51
CA LEU A 80 -7.30 2.12 -13.17
C LEU A 80 -5.83 1.68 -13.18
N LEU A 81 -4.96 2.52 -12.66
CA LEU A 81 -3.56 2.17 -12.40
C LEU A 81 -3.30 2.12 -10.90
N VAL A 82 -3.11 0.92 -10.37
CA VAL A 82 -2.63 0.74 -8.99
C VAL A 82 -1.12 0.88 -9.00
N VAL A 83 -0.57 1.75 -8.15
CA VAL A 83 0.88 1.98 -8.06
C VAL A 83 1.36 1.64 -6.66
N ALA A 84 2.29 0.70 -6.56
CA ALA A 84 2.85 0.21 -5.32
C ALA A 84 4.37 0.51 -5.22
N HIS A 85 4.97 0.30 -4.05
CA HIS A 85 6.36 0.66 -3.84
C HIS A 85 7.32 -0.21 -4.69
N GLY A 86 7.28 -1.52 -4.49
CA GLY A 86 8.26 -2.45 -5.05
C GLY A 86 9.67 -2.28 -4.46
N VAL A 87 10.56 -3.21 -4.77
CA VAL A 87 11.98 -3.17 -4.38
C VAL A 87 12.84 -3.56 -5.57
N THR A 88 13.80 -2.72 -5.93
CA THR A 88 14.72 -3.01 -7.05
C THR A 88 15.50 -4.29 -6.81
N GLY A 89 15.54 -5.16 -7.82
CA GLY A 89 16.31 -6.41 -7.79
C GLY A 89 15.72 -7.53 -6.91
N ARG A 90 14.51 -7.36 -6.40
CA ARG A 90 13.78 -8.39 -5.64
C ARG A 90 12.40 -8.64 -6.24
N GLU A 91 11.85 -9.80 -5.94
CA GLU A 91 10.45 -10.10 -6.25
C GLU A 91 9.52 -9.14 -5.50
N ALA A 92 8.48 -8.67 -6.17
CA ALA A 92 7.50 -7.79 -5.57
C ALA A 92 6.66 -8.53 -4.53
N ALA A 93 6.37 -7.88 -3.41
CA ALA A 93 5.48 -8.43 -2.40
C ALA A 93 4.09 -8.73 -2.99
N PRO A 94 3.40 -9.79 -2.53
CA PRO A 94 2.17 -10.27 -3.17
C PRO A 94 0.94 -9.36 -2.95
N GLU A 95 0.93 -8.54 -1.91
CA GLU A 95 -0.25 -7.78 -1.50
C GLU A 95 -0.81 -6.85 -2.58
N PRO A 96 0.00 -6.09 -3.36
CA PRO A 96 -0.55 -5.25 -4.42
C PRO A 96 -1.26 -6.05 -5.51
N ALA A 97 -0.72 -7.22 -5.89
CA ALA A 97 -1.34 -8.08 -6.89
C ALA A 97 -2.64 -8.71 -6.37
N GLN A 98 -2.65 -9.18 -5.13
CA GLN A 98 -3.85 -9.70 -4.45
C GLN A 98 -4.92 -8.60 -4.34
N PHE A 99 -4.54 -7.39 -3.99
CA PHE A 99 -5.45 -6.25 -3.96
C PHE A 99 -6.07 -5.96 -5.33
N LEU A 100 -5.27 -5.93 -6.40
CA LEU A 100 -5.78 -5.73 -7.76
C LEU A 100 -6.76 -6.84 -8.15
N GLN A 101 -6.47 -8.10 -7.82
CA GLN A 101 -7.39 -9.22 -8.07
C GLN A 101 -8.72 -9.04 -7.33
N GLN A 102 -8.68 -8.61 -6.08
CA GLN A 102 -9.91 -8.36 -5.32
C GLN A 102 -10.73 -7.21 -5.90
N LEU A 103 -10.08 -6.17 -6.42
CA LEU A 103 -10.77 -5.09 -7.14
C LEU A 103 -11.47 -5.60 -8.40
N LYS A 104 -10.86 -6.53 -9.15
CA LYS A 104 -11.47 -7.15 -10.35
C LYS A 104 -12.81 -7.82 -10.07
N PHE A 105 -12.98 -8.41 -8.89
CA PHE A 105 -14.26 -9.02 -8.49
C PHE A 105 -15.31 -8.02 -8.03
N ARG A 106 -14.95 -6.77 -7.79
CA ARG A 106 -15.83 -5.74 -7.22
C ARG A 106 -16.12 -4.57 -8.13
N LEU A 107 -15.30 -4.38 -9.14
CA LEU A 107 -15.52 -3.38 -10.18
C LEU A 107 -16.29 -3.99 -11.36
N PRO A 108 -16.96 -3.17 -12.19
CA PRO A 108 -17.66 -3.67 -13.37
C PRO A 108 -16.76 -4.54 -14.24
N GLU A 109 -17.36 -5.58 -14.81
CA GLU A 109 -16.67 -6.46 -15.75
C GLU A 109 -16.10 -5.65 -16.94
N GLY A 110 -14.88 -6.01 -17.34
CA GLY A 110 -14.20 -5.28 -18.43
C GLY A 110 -13.51 -3.99 -18.01
N THR A 111 -13.57 -3.58 -16.72
CA THR A 111 -12.80 -2.44 -16.24
C THR A 111 -11.30 -2.65 -16.54
N ASP A 112 -10.72 -1.72 -17.30
CA ASP A 112 -9.31 -1.77 -17.66
C ASP A 112 -8.45 -1.40 -16.46
N MET A 113 -7.58 -2.33 -16.04
CA MET A 113 -6.79 -2.17 -14.80
C MET A 113 -5.40 -2.73 -14.95
N ALA A 114 -4.42 -2.06 -14.33
CA ALA A 114 -3.06 -2.54 -14.26
C ALA A 114 -2.40 -2.22 -12.91
N LEU A 115 -1.31 -2.94 -12.62
CA LEU A 115 -0.43 -2.73 -11.49
C LEU A 115 0.94 -2.30 -11.98
N ALA A 116 1.51 -1.27 -11.35
CA ALA A 116 2.86 -0.82 -11.58
C ALA A 116 3.58 -0.53 -10.26
N TYR A 117 4.89 -0.40 -10.32
CA TYR A 117 5.74 -0.16 -9.15
C TYR A 117 6.67 1.03 -9.37
N PHE A 118 7.08 1.70 -8.26
CA PHE A 118 8.11 2.72 -8.30
C PHE A 118 9.51 2.11 -8.39
N GLY A 119 9.79 1.10 -7.61
CA GLY A 119 11.11 0.49 -7.45
C GLY A 119 11.24 -0.94 -8.01
N ALA A 120 10.25 -1.44 -8.76
CA ALA A 120 10.26 -2.77 -9.33
C ALA A 120 9.61 -2.80 -10.71
N PHE A 121 9.62 -3.98 -11.35
CA PHE A 121 8.95 -4.21 -12.62
C PHE A 121 7.56 -4.84 -12.39
N PRO A 122 6.53 -4.48 -13.21
CA PRO A 122 6.59 -3.46 -14.26
C PRO A 122 6.53 -2.02 -13.70
N SER A 123 7.33 -1.12 -14.31
CA SER A 123 7.28 0.30 -13.96
C SER A 123 6.05 1.02 -14.53
N VAL A 124 5.76 2.21 -14.03
CA VAL A 124 4.65 3.04 -14.53
C VAL A 124 4.83 3.35 -16.03
N GLU A 125 6.04 3.69 -16.46
CA GLU A 125 6.36 4.00 -17.86
C GLU A 125 6.07 2.82 -18.78
N LYS A 126 6.26 1.60 -18.30
CA LYS A 126 6.01 0.38 -19.07
C LYS A 126 4.53 0.05 -19.17
N VAL A 127 3.77 0.33 -18.12
CA VAL A 127 2.35 -0.06 -18.02
C VAL A 127 1.42 0.97 -18.64
N LEU A 128 1.70 2.25 -18.40
CA LEU A 128 0.84 3.37 -18.77
C LEU A 128 0.42 3.39 -20.26
N PRO A 129 1.31 3.11 -21.22
CA PRO A 129 0.94 3.10 -22.65
C PRO A 129 -0.09 2.02 -23.02
N GLY A 130 -0.09 0.91 -22.28
CA GLY A 130 -0.97 -0.25 -22.55
C GLY A 130 -2.39 -0.10 -22.00
N LEU A 131 -2.65 0.88 -21.14
CA LEU A 131 -3.99 1.16 -20.64
C LEU A 131 -4.89 1.69 -21.77
N LYS A 132 -6.16 1.26 -21.83
CA LYS A 132 -7.08 1.59 -22.93
C LYS A 132 -7.65 3.02 -22.80
N GLY A 133 -8.05 3.40 -21.58
CA GLY A 133 -8.67 4.69 -21.32
C GLY A 133 -7.70 5.87 -21.52
N GLN A 134 -8.19 6.97 -22.05
CA GLN A 134 -7.46 8.24 -22.07
C GLN A 134 -7.35 8.85 -20.67
N LYS A 135 -8.41 8.73 -19.86
CA LYS A 135 -8.38 9.09 -18.44
C LYS A 135 -7.81 7.90 -17.64
N VAL A 136 -6.76 8.13 -16.89
CA VAL A 136 -6.18 7.12 -15.99
C VAL A 136 -6.35 7.57 -14.55
N VAL A 137 -7.08 6.80 -13.77
CA VAL A 137 -7.22 6.98 -12.34
C VAL A 137 -6.09 6.23 -11.66
N VAL A 138 -5.21 6.95 -10.98
CA VAL A 138 -4.06 6.37 -10.27
C VAL A 138 -4.43 6.17 -8.80
N LEU A 139 -4.37 4.93 -8.33
CA LEU A 139 -4.57 4.56 -6.93
C LEU A 139 -3.24 4.15 -6.29
N PRO A 140 -2.63 5.01 -5.46
CA PRO A 140 -1.40 4.66 -4.77
C PRO A 140 -1.68 3.61 -3.67
N PHE A 141 -1.07 2.43 -3.79
CA PHE A 141 -1.10 1.38 -2.78
C PHE A 141 -0.04 1.65 -1.71
N LEU A 142 -0.20 2.76 -1.00
CA LEU A 142 0.70 3.30 0.02
C LEU A 142 -0.07 3.57 1.32
N ILE A 143 0.64 3.57 2.45
CA ILE A 143 0.03 3.82 3.76
C ILE A 143 -0.39 5.28 3.94
N GLY A 144 0.35 6.23 3.40
CA GLY A 144 0.10 7.65 3.60
C GLY A 144 0.81 8.57 2.61
N LYS A 145 0.70 9.88 2.84
CA LYS A 145 1.26 10.94 1.98
C LYS A 145 2.75 11.18 2.28
N GLY A 146 3.58 10.15 2.18
CA GLY A 146 5.03 10.23 2.35
C GLY A 146 5.78 10.79 1.13
N LYS A 147 7.12 10.59 1.12
CA LYS A 147 8.02 11.01 0.03
C LYS A 147 7.56 10.50 -1.33
N HIS A 148 7.22 9.22 -1.44
CA HIS A 148 6.78 8.59 -2.68
C HIS A 148 5.54 9.25 -3.31
N MET A 149 4.61 9.76 -2.49
CA MET A 149 3.46 10.51 -3.02
C MET A 149 3.83 11.87 -3.62
N ARG A 150 4.95 12.44 -3.22
CA ARG A 150 5.39 13.75 -3.70
C ARG A 150 6.35 13.67 -4.87
N GLU A 151 7.20 12.66 -4.88
CA GLU A 151 8.36 12.61 -5.78
C GLU A 151 8.25 11.52 -6.87
N ASP A 152 7.55 10.41 -6.58
CA ASP A 152 7.58 9.23 -7.44
C ASP A 152 6.24 8.96 -8.17
N MET A 153 5.20 9.76 -7.90
CA MET A 153 3.94 9.63 -8.66
C MET A 153 4.15 10.00 -10.12
N PRO A 154 3.45 9.30 -11.06
CA PRO A 154 3.56 9.61 -12.47
C PRO A 154 3.17 11.06 -12.75
N SER A 155 3.99 11.74 -13.54
CA SER A 155 3.75 13.13 -13.89
C SER A 155 2.71 13.27 -15.00
N SER A 156 2.05 14.44 -15.04
CA SER A 156 1.15 14.79 -16.14
C SER A 156 1.87 14.83 -17.50
N GLU A 157 3.17 15.18 -17.50
CA GLU A 157 3.99 15.18 -18.70
C GLU A 157 4.22 13.76 -19.25
N LEU A 158 4.52 12.80 -18.37
CA LEU A 158 4.62 11.40 -18.75
C LEU A 158 3.31 10.90 -19.37
N ALA A 159 2.20 11.22 -18.76
CA ALA A 159 0.89 10.81 -19.26
C ALA A 159 0.56 11.45 -20.63
N ALA A 160 0.84 12.73 -20.79
CA ALA A 160 0.58 13.47 -22.02
C ALA A 160 1.39 12.90 -23.22
N ARG A 161 2.61 12.40 -23.00
CA ARG A 161 3.40 11.72 -24.04
C ARG A 161 2.69 10.49 -24.62
N HIS A 162 1.76 9.91 -23.87
CA HIS A 162 0.98 8.73 -24.25
C HIS A 162 -0.51 9.06 -24.53
N GLY A 163 -0.84 10.35 -24.71
CA GLY A 163 -2.21 10.81 -24.97
C GLY A 163 -3.17 10.59 -23.81
N LYS A 164 -2.66 10.58 -22.56
CA LYS A 164 -3.44 10.28 -21.35
C LYS A 164 -3.48 11.47 -20.41
N THR A 165 -4.52 11.47 -19.57
CA THR A 165 -4.68 12.37 -18.42
C THR A 165 -4.70 11.57 -17.13
N LEU A 166 -4.13 12.12 -16.07
CA LEU A 166 -4.07 11.43 -14.76
C LEU A 166 -4.99 12.09 -13.74
N LYS A 167 -5.69 11.26 -12.99
CA LYS A 167 -6.32 11.64 -11.73
C LYS A 167 -5.70 10.81 -10.62
N ILE A 168 -4.82 11.40 -9.82
CA ILE A 168 -4.16 10.73 -8.71
C ILE A 168 -5.07 10.82 -7.48
N LEU A 169 -5.47 9.66 -6.96
CA LEU A 169 -6.27 9.56 -5.74
C LEU A 169 -5.37 9.65 -4.49
N PRO A 170 -5.95 9.98 -3.33
CA PRO A 170 -5.24 9.81 -2.07
C PRO A 170 -4.76 8.36 -1.88
N PRO A 171 -3.63 8.15 -1.18
CA PRO A 171 -3.10 6.81 -0.95
C PRO A 171 -4.11 5.92 -0.23
N PHE A 172 -4.11 4.64 -0.58
CA PHE A 172 -5.09 3.67 -0.06
C PHE A 172 -5.14 3.64 1.47
N GLY A 173 -3.98 3.62 2.14
CA GLY A 173 -3.90 3.58 3.61
C GLY A 173 -4.44 4.83 4.31
N ALA A 174 -4.40 6.00 3.68
CA ALA A 174 -4.91 7.23 4.28
C ALA A 174 -6.42 7.17 4.57
N PHE A 175 -7.17 6.44 3.78
CA PHE A 175 -8.60 6.24 3.99
C PHE A 175 -8.91 5.21 5.07
N TYR A 176 -8.07 4.20 5.18
CA TYR A 176 -8.21 3.21 6.25
C TYR A 176 -8.04 3.88 7.62
N LEU A 177 -7.02 4.71 7.74
CA LEU A 177 -6.78 5.51 8.96
C LEU A 177 -7.91 6.49 9.28
N GLN A 178 -8.58 7.05 8.28
CA GLN A 178 -9.72 7.93 8.49
C GLN A 178 -10.94 7.13 8.96
N ALA A 179 -11.25 6.03 8.31
CA ALA A 179 -12.37 5.15 8.70
C ALA A 179 -12.19 4.59 10.12
N GLU A 180 -10.98 4.16 10.48
CA GLU A 180 -10.62 3.74 11.83
C GLU A 180 -10.81 4.87 12.85
N ARG A 181 -10.35 6.07 12.55
CA ARG A 181 -10.54 7.24 13.43
C ARG A 181 -12.01 7.57 13.67
N GLU A 182 -12.84 7.45 12.65
CA GLU A 182 -14.29 7.67 12.76
C GLU A 182 -14.94 6.56 13.59
N TYR A 183 -14.59 5.30 13.35
CA TYR A 183 -15.05 4.16 14.14
C TYR A 183 -14.74 4.35 15.65
N TRP A 184 -13.51 4.69 15.99
CA TRP A 184 -13.11 4.91 17.39
C TRP A 184 -13.75 6.15 18.03
N LYS A 185 -14.13 7.17 17.24
CA LYS A 185 -14.84 8.35 17.74
C LYS A 185 -16.32 8.10 17.99
N THR A 186 -16.95 7.25 17.22
CA THR A 186 -18.40 7.00 17.30
C THR A 186 -18.78 5.91 18.28
N GLY A 187 -17.81 5.14 18.80
CA GLY A 187 -18.03 4.12 19.83
C GLY A 187 -18.92 2.96 19.39
N MET A 188 -19.08 2.75 18.07
CA MET A 188 -19.83 1.62 17.50
C MET A 188 -18.92 0.46 17.18
#